data_2f3164f2f603e3e6479a1586fd6b44d0
#
_entry.id   2f3164f2f603e3e6479a1586fd6b44d0
#
_cell.length_a   1.000
_cell.length_b   1.000
_cell.length_c   1.000
_cell.angle_alpha   90.00
_cell.angle_beta   90.00
_cell.angle_gamma   90.00
#
_symmetry.space_group_name_H-M   'P 1'
#
loop_
_entity.id
_entity.type
_entity.pdbx_description
1 polymer ?
#
loop_
_entity_poly.entity_id
_entity_poly.type
_entity_poly.pdbx_seq_one_letter_code
_entity_poly.pdbx_strand_id
1 'polypeptide(L)'
;MYDVITIGAATRDVFLRSRGIRIVRDDSFSTGEGECFALGSKIDVEEIVFETGGGATNAAVTFARQGLRTGFLGKIGATDARGREILSALRQERIATTLVKRDRRKSTAYSVLLLTARGERTALVYRGASADFHPQDFPWTKVRSQWLYVSSLAGKLPVLKKIWAHAARHHMKIAWDPGVGELALGLKRLMPLLSQTSILHVNQEEAARLMGFGYEQDEASFDKLRQIVDGVTIVTGGTEGALAGHRSDSWRSTTHPIHVVDTTGAGDAFTSGFVATFIRSRGNIPLSLQFATANSESVIRHIGAKIGILHSRRIPDPVAVMKR
;
A
#
# COMPACT_ATOMS: atom_id res chain seq x y z
N MET A 1 -16.73 14.66 -10.51
CA MET A 1 -15.30 14.32 -10.73
C MET A 1 -14.70 13.95 -9.36
N TYR A 2 -13.89 12.89 -9.26
CA TYR A 2 -13.21 12.49 -8.03
C TYR A 2 -12.01 13.38 -7.77
N ASP A 3 -11.64 13.53 -6.50
CA ASP A 3 -10.36 14.14 -6.13
C ASP A 3 -9.25 13.10 -6.32
N VAL A 4 -9.50 11.82 -5.89
CA VAL A 4 -8.58 10.69 -6.05
C VAL A 4 -9.34 9.46 -6.55
N ILE A 5 -8.75 8.72 -7.49
CA ILE A 5 -9.13 7.33 -7.79
C ILE A 5 -7.98 6.44 -7.38
N THR A 6 -8.23 5.48 -6.50
CA THR A 6 -7.26 4.44 -6.15
C THR A 6 -7.38 3.25 -7.09
N ILE A 7 -6.25 2.72 -7.54
CA ILE A 7 -6.17 1.62 -8.51
C ILE A 7 -5.30 0.51 -7.94
N GLY A 8 -5.84 -0.72 -7.85
CA GLY A 8 -5.07 -1.87 -7.38
C GLY A 8 -5.90 -2.97 -6.75
N ALA A 9 -5.27 -3.73 -5.86
CA ALA A 9 -5.85 -4.91 -5.26
C ALA A 9 -6.95 -4.59 -4.23
N ALA A 10 -7.89 -5.55 -4.14
CA ALA A 10 -8.88 -5.66 -3.10
C ALA A 10 -8.88 -7.10 -2.60
N THR A 11 -8.65 -7.31 -1.32
CA THR A 11 -8.52 -8.62 -0.67
C THR A 11 -9.47 -8.77 0.50
N ARG A 12 -9.85 -10.00 0.78
CA ARG A 12 -10.44 -10.40 2.05
C ARG A 12 -9.36 -11.08 2.86
N ASP A 13 -9.04 -10.53 4.02
CA ASP A 13 -7.97 -11.01 4.88
C ASP A 13 -8.58 -11.72 6.10
N VAL A 14 -8.00 -12.84 6.48
CA VAL A 14 -8.34 -13.59 7.70
C VAL A 14 -7.07 -13.70 8.52
N PHE A 15 -7.13 -13.20 9.73
CA PHE A 15 -6.06 -13.33 10.71
C PHE A 15 -6.40 -14.48 11.64
N LEU A 16 -5.49 -15.41 11.79
CA LEU A 16 -5.62 -16.58 12.64
C LEU A 16 -4.51 -16.55 13.69
N ARG A 17 -4.89 -16.65 14.96
CA ARG A 17 -3.95 -16.83 16.06
C ARG A 17 -4.13 -18.23 16.63
N SER A 18 -3.02 -18.97 16.77
CA SER A 18 -3.04 -20.31 17.36
C SER A 18 -1.72 -20.61 18.07
N ARG A 19 -1.81 -21.20 19.26
CA ARG A 19 -0.65 -21.77 19.97
C ARG A 19 -0.15 -23.06 19.34
N GLY A 20 -0.93 -23.64 18.44
CA GLY A 20 -0.53 -24.83 17.69
C GLY A 20 0.49 -24.56 16.57
N ILE A 21 0.76 -23.30 16.26
CA ILE A 21 1.80 -22.88 15.32
C ILE A 21 3.16 -23.05 16.00
N ARG A 22 4.00 -23.91 15.47
CA ARG A 22 5.37 -24.12 15.97
C ARG A 22 6.36 -23.37 15.11
N ILE A 23 7.28 -22.66 15.75
CA ILE A 23 8.42 -22.04 15.07
C ILE A 23 9.59 -23.05 15.15
N VAL A 24 10.17 -23.34 14.00
CA VAL A 24 11.37 -24.19 13.87
C VAL A 24 12.48 -23.36 13.27
N ARG A 25 13.71 -23.60 13.75
CA ARG A 25 14.92 -23.01 13.17
C ARG A 25 15.47 -23.93 12.10
N ASP A 26 15.66 -23.39 10.91
CA ASP A 26 16.19 -24.12 9.77
C ASP A 26 16.80 -23.11 8.79
N ASP A 27 18.08 -23.28 8.48
CA ASP A 27 18.85 -22.40 7.60
C ASP A 27 18.39 -22.43 6.14
N SER A 28 17.50 -23.33 5.77
CA SER A 28 16.84 -23.32 4.46
C SER A 28 15.83 -22.19 4.29
N PHE A 29 15.33 -21.61 5.39
CA PHE A 29 14.49 -20.44 5.36
C PHE A 29 15.34 -19.18 5.28
N SER A 30 14.95 -18.22 4.45
CA SER A 30 15.66 -16.94 4.31
C SER A 30 15.74 -16.13 5.60
N THR A 31 14.82 -16.36 6.53
CA THR A 31 14.76 -15.74 7.87
C THR A 31 15.44 -16.59 8.95
N GLY A 32 15.92 -17.81 8.62
CA GLY A 32 16.44 -18.78 9.57
C GLY A 32 15.36 -19.46 10.44
N GLU A 33 14.10 -19.06 10.32
CA GLU A 33 12.96 -19.59 11.07
C GLU A 33 11.76 -19.85 10.15
N GLY A 34 10.99 -20.89 10.43
CA GLY A 34 9.77 -21.25 9.70
C GLY A 34 8.62 -21.63 10.61
N GLU A 35 7.40 -21.39 10.17
CA GLU A 35 6.20 -21.88 10.83
C GLU A 35 5.86 -23.30 10.38
N CYS A 36 5.62 -24.20 11.33
CA CYS A 36 5.36 -25.60 11.07
C CYS A 36 4.09 -26.10 11.75
N PHE A 37 3.45 -27.05 11.08
CA PHE A 37 2.29 -27.80 11.55
C PHE A 37 2.55 -29.29 11.44
N ALA A 38 2.01 -30.09 12.37
CA ALA A 38 2.04 -31.53 12.24
C ALA A 38 1.13 -31.94 11.07
N LEU A 39 1.67 -32.76 10.15
CA LEU A 39 0.93 -33.24 8.98
C LEU A 39 -0.31 -34.03 9.41
N GLY A 40 -1.48 -33.67 8.85
CA GLY A 40 -2.76 -34.33 9.14
C GLY A 40 -3.39 -34.00 10.49
N SER A 41 -2.79 -33.09 11.29
CA SER A 41 -3.38 -32.62 12.55
C SER A 41 -4.54 -31.67 12.35
N LYS A 42 -5.44 -31.62 13.33
CA LYS A 42 -6.38 -30.51 13.54
C LYS A 42 -5.76 -29.56 14.53
N ILE A 43 -5.74 -28.28 14.18
CA ILE A 43 -5.13 -27.24 14.99
C ILE A 43 -6.22 -26.28 15.42
N ASP A 44 -6.38 -26.12 16.74
CA ASP A 44 -7.34 -25.18 17.29
C ASP A 44 -6.89 -23.74 17.07
N VAL A 45 -7.81 -22.90 16.63
CA VAL A 45 -7.62 -21.47 16.43
C VAL A 45 -8.25 -20.74 17.62
N GLU A 46 -7.47 -19.93 18.33
CA GLU A 46 -7.92 -19.21 19.53
C GLU A 46 -8.63 -17.91 19.17
N GLU A 47 -8.19 -17.26 18.08
CA GLU A 47 -8.73 -16.01 17.62
C GLU A 47 -8.79 -16.00 16.10
N ILE A 48 -9.93 -15.54 15.57
CA ILE A 48 -10.12 -15.32 14.14
C ILE A 48 -10.66 -13.90 13.93
N VAL A 49 -9.95 -13.11 13.10
CA VAL A 49 -10.38 -11.77 12.72
C VAL A 49 -10.53 -11.70 11.20
N PHE A 50 -11.67 -11.17 10.75
CA PHE A 50 -11.96 -11.00 9.33
C PHE A 50 -11.91 -9.53 8.97
N GLU A 51 -10.99 -9.16 8.06
CA GLU A 51 -10.82 -7.80 7.60
C GLU A 51 -10.83 -7.71 6.07
N THR A 52 -11.01 -6.51 5.57
CA THR A 52 -10.82 -6.21 4.15
C THR A 52 -9.49 -5.52 3.95
N GLY A 53 -8.72 -5.97 2.95
CA GLY A 53 -7.38 -5.47 2.65
C GLY A 53 -7.18 -5.13 1.17
N GLY A 54 -5.90 -5.03 0.81
CA GLY A 54 -5.44 -4.63 -0.51
C GLY A 54 -5.08 -3.15 -0.56
N GLY A 55 -3.83 -2.84 -0.99
CA GLY A 55 -3.24 -1.51 -0.89
C GLY A 55 -4.13 -0.39 -1.45
N ALA A 56 -4.80 -0.63 -2.58
CA ALA A 56 -5.68 0.39 -3.16
C ALA A 56 -6.95 0.63 -2.32
N THR A 57 -7.51 -0.40 -1.66
CA THR A 57 -8.68 -0.22 -0.78
C THR A 57 -8.29 0.40 0.55
N ASN A 58 -7.09 0.07 1.08
CA ASN A 58 -6.55 0.68 2.31
C ASN A 58 -6.33 2.18 2.09
N ALA A 59 -5.66 2.55 1.00
CA ALA A 59 -5.46 3.93 0.61
C ALA A 59 -6.78 4.69 0.37
N ALA A 60 -7.78 4.03 -0.26
CA ALA A 60 -9.09 4.65 -0.50
C ALA A 60 -9.78 5.07 0.81
N VAL A 61 -9.67 4.24 1.86
CA VAL A 61 -10.22 4.56 3.19
C VAL A 61 -9.52 5.79 3.78
N THR A 62 -8.18 5.87 3.69
CA THR A 62 -7.45 7.06 4.13
C THR A 62 -7.96 8.31 3.41
N PHE A 63 -8.03 8.29 2.07
CA PHE A 63 -8.48 9.45 1.31
C PHE A 63 -9.89 9.88 1.67
N ALA A 64 -10.82 8.93 1.82
CA ALA A 64 -12.19 9.21 2.19
C ALA A 64 -12.29 9.81 3.60
N ARG A 65 -11.60 9.22 4.60
CA ARG A 65 -11.56 9.73 5.98
C ARG A 65 -10.88 11.08 6.09
N GLN A 66 -10.01 11.42 5.13
CA GLN A 66 -9.42 12.76 5.00
C GLN A 66 -10.28 13.74 4.19
N GLY A 67 -11.51 13.38 3.84
CA GLY A 67 -12.49 14.25 3.22
C GLY A 67 -12.33 14.43 1.70
N LEU A 68 -11.54 13.58 1.04
CA LEU A 68 -11.39 13.60 -0.42
C LEU A 68 -12.49 12.74 -1.08
N ARG A 69 -13.07 13.23 -2.17
CA ARG A 69 -14.02 12.44 -2.99
C ARG A 69 -13.28 11.32 -3.68
N THR A 70 -13.45 10.10 -3.15
CA THR A 70 -12.64 8.94 -3.52
C THR A 70 -13.42 7.95 -4.34
N GLY A 71 -12.83 7.47 -5.44
CA GLY A 71 -13.28 6.32 -6.21
C GLY A 71 -12.29 5.16 -6.09
N PHE A 72 -12.78 3.94 -6.07
CA PHE A 72 -11.96 2.73 -6.12
C PHE A 72 -12.14 2.02 -7.47
N LEU A 73 -11.02 1.75 -8.13
CA LEU A 73 -10.91 0.95 -9.34
C LEU A 73 -10.07 -0.28 -9.05
N GLY A 74 -10.70 -1.43 -9.05
CA GLY A 74 -10.08 -2.71 -8.80
C GLY A 74 -10.89 -3.85 -9.42
N LYS A 75 -10.46 -5.07 -9.17
CA LYS A 75 -11.09 -6.26 -9.73
C LYS A 75 -11.44 -7.25 -8.63
N ILE A 76 -12.69 -7.70 -8.62
CA ILE A 76 -13.23 -8.67 -7.65
C ILE A 76 -13.94 -9.80 -8.39
N GLY A 77 -14.16 -10.94 -7.72
CA GLY A 77 -15.02 -12.00 -8.25
C GLY A 77 -16.46 -11.55 -8.45
N ALA A 78 -17.11 -12.04 -9.50
CA ALA A 78 -18.46 -11.57 -9.86
C ALA A 78 -19.52 -11.99 -8.86
N THR A 79 -19.41 -13.18 -8.27
CA THR A 79 -20.46 -13.85 -7.52
C THR A 79 -20.11 -14.18 -6.07
N ASP A 80 -18.84 -14.04 -5.67
CA ASP A 80 -18.41 -14.44 -4.32
C ASP A 80 -18.83 -13.43 -3.23
N ALA A 81 -19.03 -13.93 -2.01
CA ALA A 81 -19.42 -13.13 -0.85
C ALA A 81 -18.31 -12.13 -0.48
N ARG A 82 -17.03 -12.51 -0.62
CA ARG A 82 -15.87 -11.70 -0.25
C ARG A 82 -15.84 -10.38 -1.02
N GLY A 83 -16.09 -10.44 -2.35
CA GLY A 83 -16.19 -9.22 -3.16
C GLY A 83 -17.33 -8.32 -2.73
N ARG A 84 -18.50 -8.89 -2.35
CA ARG A 84 -19.63 -8.11 -1.83
C ARG A 84 -19.31 -7.43 -0.51
N GLU A 85 -18.64 -8.13 0.41
CA GLU A 85 -18.20 -7.58 1.70
C GLU A 85 -17.24 -6.41 1.53
N ILE A 86 -16.24 -6.54 0.65
CA ILE A 86 -15.30 -5.45 0.34
C ILE A 86 -16.06 -4.24 -0.19
N LEU A 87 -16.97 -4.43 -1.16
CA LEU A 87 -17.74 -3.31 -1.71
C LEU A 87 -18.65 -2.68 -0.66
N SER A 88 -19.22 -3.46 0.26
CA SER A 88 -20.02 -2.94 1.37
C SER A 88 -19.19 -2.08 2.29
N ALA A 89 -18.01 -2.56 2.72
CA ALA A 89 -17.10 -1.81 3.58
C ALA A 89 -16.66 -0.48 2.93
N LEU A 90 -16.32 -0.51 1.63
CA LEU A 90 -15.94 0.72 0.91
C LEU A 90 -17.09 1.73 0.82
N ARG A 91 -18.34 1.27 0.63
CA ARG A 91 -19.50 2.17 0.60
C ARG A 91 -19.81 2.78 1.96
N GLN A 92 -19.60 2.05 3.06
CA GLN A 92 -19.72 2.59 4.42
C GLN A 92 -18.75 3.74 4.65
N GLU A 93 -17.55 3.67 4.06
CA GLU A 93 -16.56 4.76 4.05
C GLU A 93 -16.85 5.82 2.95
N ARG A 94 -18.03 5.79 2.31
CA ARG A 94 -18.44 6.72 1.24
C ARG A 94 -17.53 6.72 0.00
N ILE A 95 -16.87 5.60 -0.26
CA ILE A 95 -16.02 5.40 -1.43
C ILE A 95 -16.87 4.91 -2.61
N ALA A 96 -16.75 5.55 -3.76
CA ALA A 96 -17.47 5.15 -4.96
C ALA A 96 -16.89 3.84 -5.54
N THR A 97 -17.76 2.85 -5.75
CA THR A 97 -17.41 1.51 -6.24
C THR A 97 -17.87 1.23 -7.67
N THR A 98 -18.32 2.26 -8.39
CA THR A 98 -18.87 2.14 -9.75
C THR A 98 -17.83 1.80 -10.81
N LEU A 99 -16.54 1.96 -10.50
CA LEU A 99 -15.41 1.65 -11.38
C LEU A 99 -14.90 0.21 -11.23
N VAL A 100 -15.46 -0.56 -10.27
CA VAL A 100 -14.99 -1.91 -9.96
C VAL A 100 -15.37 -2.89 -11.06
N LYS A 101 -14.39 -3.63 -11.56
CA LYS A 101 -14.59 -4.72 -12.51
C LYS A 101 -14.95 -6.01 -11.78
N ARG A 102 -15.95 -6.72 -12.27
CA ARG A 102 -16.34 -8.04 -11.80
C ARG A 102 -15.78 -9.12 -12.73
N ASP A 103 -14.98 -10.02 -12.19
CA ASP A 103 -14.41 -11.16 -12.91
C ASP A 103 -15.31 -12.38 -12.79
N ARG A 104 -15.65 -13.00 -13.92
CA ARG A 104 -16.49 -14.21 -13.94
C ARG A 104 -15.70 -15.51 -13.82
N ARG A 105 -14.37 -15.45 -13.98
CA ARG A 105 -13.49 -16.61 -14.01
C ARG A 105 -12.71 -16.79 -12.71
N LYS A 106 -12.34 -15.68 -12.06
CA LYS A 106 -11.54 -15.70 -10.84
C LYS A 106 -12.33 -15.11 -9.68
N SER A 107 -12.18 -15.73 -8.51
CA SER A 107 -12.73 -15.21 -7.27
C SER A 107 -11.93 -14.01 -6.77
N THR A 108 -12.51 -13.27 -5.84
CA THR A 108 -11.84 -12.17 -5.12
C THR A 108 -10.58 -12.68 -4.42
N ALA A 109 -9.55 -11.85 -4.37
CA ALA A 109 -8.33 -12.15 -3.64
C ALA A 109 -8.62 -12.43 -2.16
N TYR A 110 -7.81 -13.31 -1.58
CA TYR A 110 -7.97 -13.80 -0.22
C TYR A 110 -6.61 -14.06 0.42
N SER A 111 -6.43 -13.60 1.65
CA SER A 111 -5.22 -13.85 2.41
C SER A 111 -5.58 -14.54 3.72
N VAL A 112 -4.76 -15.50 4.12
CA VAL A 112 -4.78 -16.07 5.47
C VAL A 112 -3.46 -15.67 6.12
N LEU A 113 -3.57 -14.89 7.19
CA LEU A 113 -2.43 -14.40 7.96
C LEU A 113 -2.34 -15.21 9.25
N LEU A 114 -1.28 -15.96 9.39
CA LEU A 114 -0.97 -16.76 10.58
C LEU A 114 -0.20 -15.86 11.54
N LEU A 115 -0.77 -15.62 12.72
CA LEU A 115 -0.16 -14.79 13.75
C LEU A 115 0.50 -15.67 14.79
N THR A 116 1.80 -15.49 14.98
CA THR A 116 2.53 -16.13 16.07
C THR A 116 2.27 -15.46 17.41
N ALA A 117 2.57 -16.15 18.50
CA ALA A 117 2.52 -15.56 19.84
C ALA A 117 3.51 -14.38 20.01
N ARG A 118 4.52 -14.26 19.14
CA ARG A 118 5.53 -13.19 19.14
C ARG A 118 5.10 -11.94 18.33
N GLY A 119 3.93 -11.98 17.68
CA GLY A 119 3.44 -10.88 16.83
C GLY A 119 4.00 -10.90 15.39
N GLU A 120 4.80 -11.91 15.03
CA GLU A 120 5.21 -12.16 13.67
C GLU A 120 4.08 -12.79 12.86
N ARG A 121 4.15 -12.68 11.54
CA ARG A 121 3.10 -13.21 10.68
C ARG A 121 3.65 -13.86 9.42
N THR A 122 3.00 -14.92 9.00
CA THR A 122 3.11 -15.48 7.66
C THR A 122 1.81 -15.30 6.89
N ALA A 123 1.88 -14.85 5.66
CA ALA A 123 0.71 -14.64 4.82
C ALA A 123 0.63 -15.66 3.68
N LEU A 124 -0.46 -16.43 3.65
CA LEU A 124 -0.82 -17.30 2.53
C LEU A 124 -1.75 -16.50 1.61
N VAL A 125 -1.27 -16.13 0.42
CA VAL A 125 -1.96 -15.16 -0.44
C VAL A 125 -2.48 -15.80 -1.72
N TYR A 126 -3.81 -15.82 -1.88
CA TYR A 126 -4.46 -16.06 -3.15
C TYR A 126 -4.81 -14.73 -3.82
N ARG A 127 -4.10 -14.37 -4.88
CA ARG A 127 -4.26 -13.06 -5.54
C ARG A 127 -5.53 -12.96 -6.41
N GLY A 128 -6.11 -14.07 -6.84
CA GLY A 128 -7.39 -14.14 -7.55
C GLY A 128 -7.54 -13.12 -8.69
N ALA A 129 -8.68 -12.46 -8.72
CA ALA A 129 -8.98 -11.43 -9.71
C ALA A 129 -8.02 -10.23 -9.65
N SER A 130 -7.45 -9.93 -8.47
CA SER A 130 -6.53 -8.80 -8.29
C SER A 130 -5.14 -8.98 -8.95
N ALA A 131 -4.78 -10.20 -9.35
CA ALA A 131 -3.54 -10.43 -10.11
C ALA A 131 -3.74 -10.42 -11.65
N ASP A 132 -4.98 -10.27 -12.09
CA ASP A 132 -5.35 -10.49 -13.50
C ASP A 132 -5.93 -9.23 -14.14
N PHE A 133 -5.21 -8.13 -13.99
CA PHE A 133 -5.57 -6.88 -14.64
C PHE A 133 -5.18 -6.88 -16.12
N HIS A 134 -6.10 -6.39 -16.95
CA HIS A 134 -5.87 -6.12 -18.36
C HIS A 134 -6.31 -4.69 -18.70
N PRO A 135 -5.73 -4.03 -19.72
CA PRO A 135 -6.11 -2.67 -20.09
C PRO A 135 -7.60 -2.49 -20.41
N GLN A 136 -8.27 -3.52 -20.91
CA GLN A 136 -9.71 -3.52 -21.23
C GLN A 136 -10.61 -3.66 -20.00
N ASP A 137 -10.08 -3.99 -18.83
CA ASP A 137 -10.85 -4.04 -17.60
C ASP A 137 -11.23 -2.65 -17.07
N PHE A 138 -10.55 -1.63 -17.55
CA PHE A 138 -10.68 -0.27 -17.07
C PHE A 138 -11.75 0.51 -17.86
N PRO A 139 -12.74 1.11 -17.19
CA PRO A 139 -13.72 1.98 -17.85
C PRO A 139 -13.12 3.38 -18.12
N TRP A 140 -12.18 3.47 -19.06
CA TRP A 140 -11.35 4.65 -19.31
C TRP A 140 -12.13 5.96 -19.46
N THR A 141 -13.31 5.91 -20.07
CA THR A 141 -14.19 7.09 -20.22
C THR A 141 -14.70 7.64 -18.88
N LYS A 142 -14.79 6.78 -17.85
CA LYS A 142 -15.26 7.13 -16.50
C LYS A 142 -14.12 7.44 -15.54
N VAL A 143 -12.87 7.11 -15.89
CA VAL A 143 -11.69 7.39 -15.05
C VAL A 143 -11.34 8.87 -15.19
N ARG A 144 -11.85 9.69 -14.28
CA ARG A 144 -11.67 11.16 -14.23
C ARG A 144 -11.49 11.61 -12.79
N SER A 145 -10.28 12.09 -12.46
CA SER A 145 -9.92 12.61 -11.13
C SER A 145 -8.79 13.63 -11.24
N GLN A 146 -8.46 14.29 -10.15
CA GLN A 146 -7.26 15.11 -10.08
C GLN A 146 -6.01 14.23 -9.88
N TRP A 147 -6.15 13.16 -9.09
CA TRP A 147 -5.08 12.22 -8.76
C TRP A 147 -5.47 10.77 -9.04
N LEU A 148 -4.53 10.00 -9.53
CA LEU A 148 -4.56 8.55 -9.51
C LEU A 148 -3.58 8.07 -8.44
N TYR A 149 -4.05 7.30 -7.47
CA TYR A 149 -3.21 6.54 -6.56
C TYR A 149 -3.10 5.12 -7.07
N VAL A 150 -1.93 4.72 -7.50
CA VAL A 150 -1.68 3.39 -8.09
C VAL A 150 -0.91 2.55 -7.08
N SER A 151 -1.54 1.51 -6.56
CA SER A 151 -0.90 0.46 -5.77
C SER A 151 -0.47 -0.69 -6.69
N SER A 152 0.05 -1.79 -6.13
CA SER A 152 0.49 -2.93 -6.93
C SER A 152 -0.60 -3.49 -7.85
N LEU A 153 -0.20 -3.75 -9.08
CA LEU A 153 -0.97 -4.41 -10.15
C LEU A 153 -0.30 -5.72 -10.60
N ALA A 154 0.45 -6.36 -9.69
CA ALA A 154 1.17 -7.60 -9.93
C ALA A 154 2.14 -7.56 -11.14
N GLY A 155 2.80 -6.41 -11.35
CA GLY A 155 3.80 -6.25 -12.40
C GLY A 155 3.23 -6.19 -13.83
N LYS A 156 1.94 -5.88 -14.01
CA LYS A 156 1.30 -5.81 -15.34
C LYS A 156 1.71 -4.54 -16.10
N LEU A 157 2.92 -4.54 -16.66
CA LEU A 157 3.49 -3.39 -17.40
C LEU A 157 2.57 -2.80 -18.48
N PRO A 158 1.83 -3.59 -19.30
CA PRO A 158 0.89 -3.01 -20.27
C PRO A 158 -0.23 -2.18 -19.61
N VAL A 159 -0.69 -2.60 -18.44
CA VAL A 159 -1.72 -1.87 -17.66
C VAL A 159 -1.12 -0.58 -17.12
N LEU A 160 0.06 -0.65 -16.50
CA LEU A 160 0.78 0.53 -15.99
C LEU A 160 0.97 1.57 -17.09
N LYS A 161 1.55 1.18 -18.24
CA LYS A 161 1.74 2.07 -19.39
C LYS A 161 0.43 2.75 -19.83
N LYS A 162 -0.69 2.00 -19.83
CA LYS A 162 -1.99 2.56 -20.20
C LYS A 162 -2.52 3.55 -19.17
N ILE A 163 -2.28 3.31 -17.85
CA ILE A 163 -2.66 4.23 -16.77
C ILE A 163 -1.88 5.54 -16.92
N TRP A 164 -0.55 5.49 -17.10
CA TRP A 164 0.28 6.69 -17.27
C TRP A 164 -0.11 7.49 -18.53
N ALA A 165 -0.30 6.81 -19.67
CA ALA A 165 -0.76 7.47 -20.88
C ALA A 165 -2.14 8.13 -20.73
N HIS A 166 -3.05 7.49 -19.97
CA HIS A 166 -4.37 8.06 -19.67
C HIS A 166 -4.24 9.28 -18.75
N ALA A 167 -3.41 9.19 -17.71
CA ALA A 167 -3.15 10.29 -16.79
C ALA A 167 -2.56 11.52 -17.51
N ALA A 168 -1.55 11.30 -18.35
CA ALA A 168 -0.94 12.36 -19.16
C ALA A 168 -1.96 13.05 -20.07
N ARG A 169 -2.79 12.28 -20.80
CA ARG A 169 -3.83 12.81 -21.69
C ARG A 169 -4.86 13.69 -20.96
N HIS A 170 -5.12 13.41 -19.68
CA HIS A 170 -6.16 14.08 -18.90
C HIS A 170 -5.61 14.95 -17.77
N HIS A 171 -4.30 15.23 -17.79
CA HIS A 171 -3.61 16.07 -16.81
C HIS A 171 -3.84 15.63 -15.35
N MET A 172 -3.94 14.32 -15.14
CA MET A 172 -4.07 13.74 -13.80
C MET A 172 -2.67 13.48 -13.22
N LYS A 173 -2.50 13.78 -11.94
CA LYS A 173 -1.27 13.46 -11.21
C LYS A 173 -1.28 12.00 -10.75
N ILE A 174 -0.09 11.39 -10.66
CA ILE A 174 0.05 9.99 -10.22
C ILE A 174 0.84 9.95 -8.92
N ALA A 175 0.25 9.35 -7.88
CA ALA A 175 0.94 8.84 -6.72
C ALA A 175 1.07 7.32 -6.89
N TRP A 176 2.29 6.81 -6.80
CA TRP A 176 2.60 5.41 -7.06
C TRP A 176 3.25 4.73 -5.86
N ASP A 177 2.67 3.62 -5.46
CA ASP A 177 3.13 2.72 -4.40
C ASP A 177 3.30 1.32 -5.03
N PRO A 178 4.42 1.08 -5.74
CA PRO A 178 4.65 -0.17 -6.48
C PRO A 178 4.83 -1.34 -5.52
N GLY A 179 4.42 -2.53 -5.93
CA GLY A 179 4.73 -3.75 -5.20
C GLY A 179 5.91 -4.51 -5.78
N VAL A 180 6.23 -5.64 -5.16
CA VAL A 180 7.34 -6.53 -5.58
C VAL A 180 7.26 -6.91 -7.06
N GLY A 181 6.03 -7.12 -7.60
CA GLY A 181 5.84 -7.48 -9.02
C GLY A 181 6.25 -6.37 -9.99
N GLU A 182 6.00 -5.11 -9.63
CA GLU A 182 6.43 -3.95 -10.40
C GLU A 182 7.94 -3.78 -10.32
N LEU A 183 8.50 -3.82 -9.12
CA LEU A 183 9.93 -3.63 -8.89
C LEU A 183 10.77 -4.71 -9.56
N ALA A 184 10.25 -5.95 -9.66
CA ALA A 184 10.89 -7.05 -10.38
C ALA A 184 11.03 -6.79 -11.91
N LEU A 185 10.29 -5.82 -12.48
CA LEU A 185 10.47 -5.41 -13.87
C LEU A 185 11.82 -4.70 -14.11
N GLY A 186 12.41 -4.17 -13.05
CA GLY A 186 13.71 -3.50 -13.07
C GLY A 186 13.66 -2.05 -13.56
N LEU A 187 14.65 -1.26 -13.12
CA LEU A 187 14.74 0.17 -13.35
C LEU A 187 14.55 0.59 -14.81
N LYS A 188 15.22 -0.09 -15.74
CA LYS A 188 15.17 0.25 -17.17
C LYS A 188 13.74 0.27 -17.73
N ARG A 189 12.89 -0.68 -17.33
CA ARG A 189 11.50 -0.76 -17.79
C ARG A 189 10.59 0.23 -17.07
N LEU A 190 10.93 0.57 -15.81
CA LEU A 190 10.14 1.48 -14.98
C LEU A 190 10.51 2.95 -15.19
N MET A 191 11.71 3.27 -15.68
CA MET A 191 12.19 4.63 -15.86
C MET A 191 11.17 5.56 -16.54
N PRO A 192 10.51 5.19 -17.65
CA PRO A 192 9.54 6.07 -18.31
C PRO A 192 8.27 6.34 -17.48
N LEU A 193 7.98 5.49 -16.49
CA LEU A 193 6.87 5.68 -15.56
C LEU A 193 7.30 6.52 -14.37
N LEU A 194 8.49 6.24 -13.83
CA LEU A 194 9.09 6.97 -12.71
C LEU A 194 9.26 8.46 -13.03
N SER A 195 9.76 8.79 -14.22
CA SER A 195 9.95 10.17 -14.68
C SER A 195 8.64 10.97 -14.89
N GLN A 196 7.48 10.31 -14.86
CA GLN A 196 6.17 10.94 -14.97
C GLN A 196 5.35 10.81 -13.69
N THR A 197 5.96 10.32 -12.61
CA THR A 197 5.29 10.08 -11.33
C THR A 197 5.38 11.32 -10.46
N SER A 198 4.24 11.79 -9.96
CA SER A 198 4.15 12.98 -9.10
C SER A 198 4.53 12.71 -7.64
N ILE A 199 4.27 11.51 -7.14
CA ILE A 199 4.71 11.02 -5.83
C ILE A 199 5.03 9.54 -5.97
N LEU A 200 6.26 9.16 -5.65
CA LEU A 200 6.70 7.77 -5.55
C LEU A 200 6.93 7.41 -4.08
N HIS A 201 6.41 6.28 -3.65
CA HIS A 201 6.76 5.65 -2.38
C HIS A 201 7.40 4.29 -2.63
N VAL A 202 8.47 4.01 -1.90
CA VAL A 202 9.08 2.69 -1.74
C VAL A 202 9.63 2.57 -0.32
N ASN A 203 9.81 1.35 0.18
CA ASN A 203 10.58 1.15 1.41
C ASN A 203 12.09 1.06 1.10
N GLN A 204 12.91 1.03 2.14
CA GLN A 204 14.38 0.95 2.05
C GLN A 204 14.87 -0.22 1.21
N GLU A 205 14.33 -1.43 1.44
CA GLU A 205 14.70 -2.64 0.71
C GLU A 205 14.33 -2.53 -0.78
N GLU A 206 13.16 -2.02 -1.07
CA GLU A 206 12.67 -1.79 -2.42
C GLU A 206 13.48 -0.75 -3.16
N ALA A 207 13.86 0.35 -2.48
CA ALA A 207 14.71 1.40 -3.03
C ALA A 207 16.11 0.86 -3.35
N ALA A 208 16.73 0.17 -2.42
CA ALA A 208 18.06 -0.44 -2.57
C ALA A 208 18.06 -1.45 -3.75
N ARG A 209 17.08 -2.34 -3.77
CA ARG A 209 16.91 -3.33 -4.85
C ARG A 209 16.72 -2.68 -6.22
N LEU A 210 15.90 -1.63 -6.31
CA LEU A 210 15.63 -0.94 -7.57
C LEU A 210 16.86 -0.19 -8.08
N MET A 211 17.66 0.38 -7.17
CA MET A 211 18.86 1.16 -7.49
C MET A 211 20.12 0.29 -7.63
N GLY A 212 20.07 -0.98 -7.24
CA GLY A 212 21.22 -1.87 -7.25
C GLY A 212 22.24 -1.56 -6.14
N PHE A 213 21.77 -1.02 -5.01
CA PHE A 213 22.56 -0.77 -3.82
C PHE A 213 22.35 -1.84 -2.75
N GLY A 214 23.25 -1.89 -1.75
CA GLY A 214 23.02 -2.64 -0.53
C GLY A 214 21.95 -1.99 0.35
N TYR A 215 21.33 -2.77 1.22
CA TYR A 215 20.27 -2.30 2.14
C TYR A 215 20.71 -1.13 3.03
N GLU A 216 21.99 -1.09 3.43
CA GLU A 216 22.58 -0.07 4.30
C GLU A 216 22.76 1.31 3.62
N GLN A 217 22.49 1.38 2.30
CA GLN A 217 22.70 2.60 1.50
C GLN A 217 21.36 3.28 1.19
N ASP A 218 20.54 3.50 2.22
CA ASP A 218 19.20 4.10 2.11
C ASP A 218 19.25 5.52 1.53
N GLU A 219 20.16 6.36 2.04
CA GLU A 219 20.34 7.73 1.59
C GLU A 219 20.82 7.81 0.12
N ALA A 220 21.75 6.95 -0.27
CA ALA A 220 22.23 6.88 -1.66
C ALA A 220 21.12 6.40 -2.59
N SER A 221 20.31 5.42 -2.17
CA SER A 221 19.15 4.94 -2.91
C SER A 221 18.10 6.03 -3.09
N PHE A 222 17.80 6.77 -2.01
CA PHE A 222 16.88 7.91 -2.04
C PHE A 222 17.36 9.03 -2.97
N ASP A 223 18.62 9.45 -2.84
CA ASP A 223 19.18 10.55 -3.63
C ASP A 223 19.20 10.20 -5.13
N LYS A 224 19.47 8.94 -5.49
CA LYS A 224 19.44 8.48 -6.88
C LYS A 224 18.01 8.38 -7.43
N LEU A 225 17.06 7.85 -6.65
CA LEU A 225 15.64 7.81 -7.03
C LEU A 225 15.07 9.21 -7.25
N ARG A 226 15.41 10.17 -6.37
CA ARG A 226 14.96 11.55 -6.44
C ARG A 226 15.45 12.28 -7.70
N GLN A 227 16.53 11.83 -8.32
CA GLN A 227 17.01 12.37 -9.61
C GLN A 227 16.22 11.81 -10.79
N ILE A 228 15.59 10.64 -10.64
CA ILE A 228 14.84 9.96 -11.69
C ILE A 228 13.36 10.35 -11.67
N VAL A 229 12.79 10.53 -10.48
CA VAL A 229 11.38 10.85 -10.29
C VAL A 229 11.18 12.36 -10.42
N ASP A 230 10.31 12.78 -11.34
CA ASP A 230 10.03 14.22 -11.55
C ASP A 230 9.30 14.87 -10.37
N GLY A 231 8.59 14.09 -9.58
CA GLY A 231 7.84 14.52 -8.40
C GLY A 231 8.55 14.26 -7.07
N VAL A 232 7.76 14.07 -6.01
CA VAL A 232 8.25 13.75 -4.67
C VAL A 232 8.62 12.27 -4.60
N THR A 233 9.82 11.98 -4.12
CA THR A 233 10.27 10.63 -3.77
C THR A 233 10.17 10.43 -2.27
N ILE A 234 9.64 9.29 -1.83
CA ILE A 234 9.52 8.89 -0.43
C ILE A 234 10.17 7.53 -0.26
N VAL A 235 11.06 7.42 0.74
CA VAL A 235 11.64 6.14 1.18
C VAL A 235 11.38 5.95 2.67
N THR A 236 10.68 4.87 3.03
CA THR A 236 10.38 4.54 4.42
C THR A 236 11.34 3.50 4.97
N GLY A 237 11.82 3.69 6.22
CA GLY A 237 12.75 2.81 6.93
C GLY A 237 12.17 2.19 8.21
N GLY A 238 10.86 1.99 8.30
CA GLY A 238 10.22 1.45 9.51
C GLY A 238 10.47 2.35 10.73
N THR A 239 11.14 1.84 11.76
CA THR A 239 11.47 2.58 12.98
C THR A 239 12.48 3.72 12.76
N GLU A 240 13.22 3.71 11.66
CA GLU A 240 14.15 4.77 11.27
C GLU A 240 13.46 6.00 10.67
N GLY A 241 12.14 5.93 10.50
CA GLY A 241 11.34 7.01 9.96
C GLY A 241 11.26 7.00 8.43
N ALA A 242 11.27 8.18 7.82
CA ALA A 242 11.15 8.29 6.37
C ALA A 242 11.92 9.48 5.82
N LEU A 243 12.42 9.31 4.60
CA LEU A 243 12.96 10.37 3.76
C LEU A 243 11.90 10.78 2.72
N ALA A 244 11.70 12.07 2.53
CA ALA A 244 10.91 12.59 1.43
C ALA A 244 11.58 13.81 0.81
N GLY A 245 11.54 13.91 -0.53
CA GLY A 245 12.18 15.04 -1.20
C GLY A 245 11.71 15.25 -2.62
N HIS A 246 11.89 16.48 -3.08
CA HIS A 246 11.63 16.91 -4.44
C HIS A 246 12.74 17.86 -4.89
N ARG A 247 13.38 17.58 -6.02
CA ARG A 247 14.52 18.33 -6.53
C ARG A 247 15.66 18.44 -5.50
N SER A 248 16.05 19.65 -5.08
CA SER A 248 17.10 19.89 -4.09
C SER A 248 16.63 19.78 -2.64
N ASP A 249 15.33 19.95 -2.41
CA ASP A 249 14.78 19.95 -1.06
C ASP A 249 14.46 18.53 -0.57
N SER A 250 14.89 18.19 0.63
CA SER A 250 14.57 16.90 1.27
C SER A 250 14.42 17.04 2.77
N TRP A 251 13.67 16.11 3.34
CA TRP A 251 13.34 16.06 4.76
C TRP A 251 13.41 14.62 5.27
N ARG A 252 13.78 14.50 6.53
CA ARG A 252 13.70 13.25 7.28
C ARG A 252 12.68 13.41 8.41
N SER A 253 11.75 12.48 8.53
CA SER A 253 10.89 12.33 9.72
C SER A 253 11.41 11.24 10.63
N THR A 254 11.18 11.41 11.94
CA THR A 254 11.36 10.36 12.94
C THR A 254 10.06 9.58 13.16
N THR A 255 10.07 8.61 14.07
CA THR A 255 8.91 7.86 14.56
C THR A 255 8.82 7.95 16.08
N HIS A 256 7.66 7.60 16.65
CA HIS A 256 7.51 7.42 18.09
C HIS A 256 7.81 5.96 18.48
N PRO A 257 8.33 5.73 19.71
CA PRO A 257 8.34 4.38 20.27
C PRO A 257 6.91 3.96 20.61
N ILE A 258 6.37 2.99 19.88
CA ILE A 258 4.99 2.53 20.07
C ILE A 258 4.94 1.01 20.18
N HIS A 259 3.91 0.51 20.86
CA HIS A 259 3.62 -0.92 20.87
C HIS A 259 2.97 -1.32 19.54
N VAL A 260 3.62 -2.19 18.80
CA VAL A 260 3.14 -2.72 17.51
C VAL A 260 2.31 -3.97 17.75
N VAL A 261 1.09 -3.99 17.22
CA VAL A 261 0.18 -5.15 17.25
C VAL A 261 0.24 -5.92 15.93
N ASP A 262 0.17 -5.20 14.79
CA ASP A 262 0.24 -5.77 13.45
C ASP A 262 0.78 -4.73 12.46
N THR A 263 1.79 -5.08 11.69
CA THR A 263 2.39 -4.18 10.68
C THR A 263 1.65 -4.15 9.34
N THR A 264 0.52 -4.88 9.23
CA THR A 264 -0.25 -4.94 7.98
C THR A 264 -0.81 -3.58 7.62
N GLY A 265 -0.51 -3.12 6.40
CA GLY A 265 -1.00 -1.85 5.88
C GLY A 265 -0.26 -0.61 6.39
N ALA A 266 0.84 -0.76 7.15
CA ALA A 266 1.66 0.38 7.60
C ALA A 266 2.12 1.26 6.43
N GLY A 267 2.68 0.64 5.37
CA GLY A 267 3.10 1.34 4.15
C GLY A 267 1.95 2.01 3.41
N ASP A 268 0.81 1.29 3.26
CA ASP A 268 -0.41 1.84 2.64
C ASP A 268 -0.92 3.06 3.40
N ALA A 269 -0.95 2.97 4.75
CA ALA A 269 -1.40 4.06 5.61
C ALA A 269 -0.44 5.25 5.56
N PHE A 270 0.87 5.00 5.57
CA PHE A 270 1.89 6.04 5.43
C PHE A 270 1.73 6.77 4.09
N THR A 271 1.79 6.02 2.99
CA THR A 271 1.77 6.59 1.64
C THR A 271 0.48 7.35 1.36
N SER A 272 -0.67 6.73 1.67
CA SER A 272 -1.97 7.39 1.46
C SER A 272 -2.17 8.60 2.37
N GLY A 273 -1.66 8.54 3.61
CA GLY A 273 -1.65 9.67 4.54
C GLY A 273 -0.81 10.83 4.02
N PHE A 274 0.39 10.54 3.52
CA PHE A 274 1.25 11.53 2.86
C PHE A 274 0.53 12.19 1.69
N VAL A 275 0.03 11.39 0.75
CA VAL A 275 -0.64 11.89 -0.47
C VAL A 275 -1.90 12.71 -0.12
N ALA A 276 -2.71 12.26 0.83
CA ALA A 276 -3.90 12.98 1.26
C ALA A 276 -3.56 14.37 1.81
N THR A 277 -2.54 14.43 2.68
CA THR A 277 -2.08 15.68 3.28
C THR A 277 -1.40 16.58 2.24
N PHE A 278 -0.59 16.02 1.36
CA PHE A 278 0.06 16.75 0.26
C PHE A 278 -0.96 17.42 -0.66
N ILE A 279 -2.04 16.73 -1.02
CA ILE A 279 -3.14 17.30 -1.82
C ILE A 279 -3.77 18.46 -1.08
N ARG A 280 -4.11 18.29 0.19
CA ARG A 280 -4.85 19.27 1.00
C ARG A 280 -4.02 20.47 1.43
N SER A 281 -2.73 20.27 1.66
CA SER A 281 -1.79 21.33 2.04
C SER A 281 -1.13 22.01 0.83
N ARG A 282 -1.55 21.65 -0.39
CA ARG A 282 -1.00 22.19 -1.65
C ARG A 282 0.51 22.01 -1.77
N GLY A 283 1.01 20.83 -1.34
CA GLY A 283 2.40 20.47 -1.56
C GLY A 283 3.33 20.59 -0.36
N ASN A 284 2.83 20.74 0.86
CA ASN A 284 3.65 20.84 2.07
C ASN A 284 4.19 19.45 2.47
N ILE A 285 5.47 19.17 2.12
CA ILE A 285 6.11 17.87 2.40
C ILE A 285 6.30 17.63 3.91
N PRO A 286 6.83 18.58 4.72
CA PRO A 286 6.95 18.37 6.16
C PRO A 286 5.63 18.00 6.85
N LEU A 287 4.57 18.72 6.58
CA LEU A 287 3.24 18.42 7.14
C LEU A 287 2.72 17.05 6.67
N SER A 288 3.02 16.69 5.41
CA SER A 288 2.63 15.39 4.85
C SER A 288 3.37 14.24 5.51
N LEU A 289 4.65 14.40 5.83
CA LEU A 289 5.45 13.42 6.58
C LEU A 289 4.89 13.23 8.00
N GLN A 290 4.58 14.31 8.72
CA GLN A 290 4.00 14.23 10.07
C GLN A 290 2.70 13.43 10.07
N PHE A 291 1.76 13.75 9.18
CA PHE A 291 0.50 13.04 9.11
C PHE A 291 0.67 11.59 8.64
N ALA A 292 1.55 11.33 7.67
CA ALA A 292 1.85 9.98 7.18
C ALA A 292 2.34 9.07 8.31
N THR A 293 3.29 9.56 9.11
CA THR A 293 3.81 8.84 10.27
C THR A 293 2.70 8.57 11.29
N ALA A 294 1.96 9.59 11.69
CA ALA A 294 0.86 9.43 12.65
C ALA A 294 -0.22 8.44 12.17
N ASN A 295 -0.56 8.46 10.88
CA ASN A 295 -1.54 7.55 10.29
C ASN A 295 -1.03 6.10 10.27
N SER A 296 0.22 5.89 9.92
CA SER A 296 0.88 4.58 9.96
C SER A 296 0.98 4.04 11.39
N GLU A 297 1.45 4.85 12.33
CA GLU A 297 1.55 4.51 13.75
C GLU A 297 0.20 4.16 14.38
N SER A 298 -0.86 4.85 13.95
CA SER A 298 -2.21 4.55 14.40
C SER A 298 -2.69 3.19 13.88
N VAL A 299 -2.39 2.85 12.62
CA VAL A 299 -2.80 1.57 12.02
C VAL A 299 -2.11 0.39 12.70
N ILE A 300 -0.81 0.45 12.92
CA ILE A 300 -0.05 -0.69 13.45
C ILE A 300 -0.33 -1.01 14.94
N ARG A 301 -1.15 -0.22 15.61
CA ARG A 301 -1.69 -0.50 16.96
C ARG A 301 -2.91 -1.43 16.95
N HIS A 302 -3.38 -1.84 15.77
CA HIS A 302 -4.58 -2.66 15.60
C HIS A 302 -4.30 -3.82 14.64
N ILE A 303 -5.10 -4.89 14.73
CA ILE A 303 -5.07 -5.97 13.73
C ILE A 303 -5.78 -5.47 12.46
N GLY A 304 -5.11 -5.64 11.32
CA GLY A 304 -5.64 -5.24 10.01
C GLY A 304 -5.32 -3.82 9.60
N ALA A 305 -5.48 -3.55 8.31
CA ALA A 305 -4.91 -2.38 7.64
C ALA A 305 -5.81 -1.12 7.68
N LYS A 306 -7.03 -1.17 8.25
CA LYS A 306 -8.01 -0.07 8.12
C LYS A 306 -8.53 0.50 9.42
N ILE A 307 -8.54 -0.29 10.51
CA ILE A 307 -9.16 0.11 11.77
C ILE A 307 -8.54 1.39 12.31
N GLY A 308 -7.23 1.45 12.40
CA GLY A 308 -6.48 2.59 12.92
C GLY A 308 -6.34 3.79 11.99
N ILE A 309 -6.88 3.76 10.77
CA ILE A 309 -6.77 4.89 9.84
C ILE A 309 -7.44 6.14 10.43
N LEU A 310 -6.72 7.23 10.50
CA LEU A 310 -7.15 8.47 11.13
C LEU A 310 -8.26 9.18 10.35
N HIS A 311 -9.31 9.61 11.08
CA HIS A 311 -10.42 10.42 10.54
C HIS A 311 -10.13 11.93 10.60
N SER A 312 -9.25 12.36 11.52
CA SER A 312 -9.01 13.76 11.81
C SER A 312 -7.90 14.34 10.94
N ARG A 313 -8.03 15.62 10.64
CA ARG A 313 -6.92 16.43 10.08
C ARG A 313 -5.86 16.76 11.13
N ARG A 314 -6.17 16.58 12.40
CA ARG A 314 -5.28 16.86 13.51
C ARG A 314 -4.28 15.72 13.65
N ILE A 315 -3.01 16.06 13.69
CA ILE A 315 -1.94 15.13 14.04
C ILE A 315 -1.90 15.08 15.57
N PRO A 316 -2.14 13.93 16.19
CA PRO A 316 -2.21 13.84 17.67
C PRO A 316 -0.88 14.26 18.32
N ASP A 317 0.21 13.64 17.88
CA ASP A 317 1.56 13.86 18.39
C ASP A 317 2.50 14.02 17.16
N PRO A 318 2.91 15.26 16.82
CA PRO A 318 3.76 15.48 15.66
C PRO A 318 5.18 14.96 15.91
N VAL A 319 5.69 14.17 14.97
CA VAL A 319 7.08 13.75 14.95
C VAL A 319 8.01 14.88 14.52
N ALA A 320 9.30 14.79 14.86
CA ALA A 320 10.27 15.73 14.34
C ALA A 320 10.44 15.52 12.82
N VAL A 321 10.40 16.61 12.06
CA VAL A 321 10.71 16.65 10.63
C VAL A 321 11.81 17.68 10.41
N MET A 322 12.96 17.20 9.98
CA MET A 322 14.15 18.01 9.77
C MET A 322 14.43 18.15 8.28
N LYS A 323 14.79 19.37 7.85
CA LYS A 323 15.32 19.59 6.50
C LYS A 323 16.72 19.01 6.42
N ARG A 324 16.99 18.31 5.32
CA ARG A 324 18.28 17.67 5.03
C ARG A 324 19.06 18.46 3.98
#